data_ce5150b2d228330230eaee2ac712e395
#
_entry.id   ce5150b2d228330230eaee2ac712e395
#
_cell.length_a   1.000
_cell.length_b   1.000
_cell.length_c   1.000
_cell.angle_alpha   90.00
_cell.angle_beta   90.00
_cell.angle_gamma   90.00
#
_symmetry.space_group_name_H-M   'P 1'
#
loop_
_entity.id
_entity.type
_entity.pdbx_description
1 polymer ?
#
loop_
_entity_poly.entity_id
_entity_poly.type
_entity_poly.pdbx_seq_one_letter_code
_entity_poly.pdbx_strand_id
1 'polypeptide(L)'
;IADHQLLASKILSASKALAWQQEVAVYIDACQKRLAISKQTDADIASILSLGEKLSAALISQAIQQAGKNCNWLCSEGLIKTTGSYLNSRVNNFATAQCFTDLNKDYPRLKITVITGFSASNQKGQTTLLGRNASDYSAAIVAKFTGSESVELFGDTAGILSADPDYVPGANTIAKLSFYDALQLAKSGSGVLHPRTVEPLIGTTISLTLSDLHEDGSTWICSDIAQRVQSFIATWSPVANPQLSKTPALPTHLKRWQNNAPQASLISVFLAEHLDAKVCLKTLLQLAEKAEITVLQHTHFSKQKSLAFSIARHELERFTRLAHSALHPLHQETAVAIIGASGKVGRKTLQLLLSESKNLYAENGTQLRIVAICNSKNILWCKRRETDV
;
A
#
# COMPACT_ATOMS: atom_id res chain seq x y z
N ILE A 1 -10.04 22.30 -14.34
CA ILE A 1 -10.55 22.30 -15.72
C ILE A 1 -9.40 22.62 -16.69
N ALA A 2 -8.70 23.75 -16.50
CA ALA A 2 -7.61 24.18 -17.39
C ALA A 2 -6.53 23.10 -17.59
N ASP A 3 -6.09 22.44 -16.52
CA ASP A 3 -5.09 21.38 -16.58
C ASP A 3 -5.58 20.18 -17.42
N HIS A 4 -6.84 19.79 -17.29
CA HIS A 4 -7.43 18.71 -18.10
C HIS A 4 -7.54 19.11 -19.58
N GLN A 5 -7.89 20.37 -19.87
CA GLN A 5 -7.92 20.87 -21.25
C GLN A 5 -6.52 20.88 -21.87
N LEU A 6 -5.52 21.33 -21.11
CA LEU A 6 -4.11 21.31 -21.54
C LEU A 6 -3.64 19.88 -21.80
N LEU A 7 -3.95 18.95 -20.89
CA LEU A 7 -3.59 17.55 -21.04
C LEU A 7 -4.28 16.93 -22.25
N ALA A 8 -5.58 17.17 -22.43
CA ALA A 8 -6.33 16.71 -23.60
C ALA A 8 -5.71 17.18 -24.92
N SER A 9 -5.28 18.44 -24.99
CA SER A 9 -4.63 19.00 -26.20
C SER A 9 -3.25 18.37 -26.48
N LYS A 10 -2.57 17.83 -25.47
CA LYS A 10 -1.26 17.18 -25.61
C LYS A 10 -1.34 15.71 -26.01
N ILE A 11 -2.34 14.99 -25.51
CA ILE A 11 -2.40 13.52 -25.65
C ILE A 11 -3.44 13.04 -26.68
N LEU A 12 -4.46 13.86 -26.98
CA LEU A 12 -5.52 13.51 -27.93
C LEU A 12 -5.32 14.18 -29.26
N SER A 13 -5.76 13.53 -30.35
CA SER A 13 -5.95 14.18 -31.65
C SER A 13 -7.01 15.28 -31.57
N ALA A 14 -7.00 16.23 -32.46
CA ALA A 14 -7.95 17.36 -32.47
C ALA A 14 -9.42 16.90 -32.44
N SER A 15 -9.77 15.85 -33.20
CA SER A 15 -11.12 15.28 -33.21
C SER A 15 -11.51 14.66 -31.89
N LYS A 16 -10.59 13.93 -31.23
CA LYS A 16 -10.82 13.30 -29.91
C LYS A 16 -10.87 14.33 -28.80
N ALA A 17 -10.04 15.37 -28.86
CA ALA A 17 -10.08 16.47 -27.88
C ALA A 17 -11.42 17.23 -27.97
N LEU A 18 -11.93 17.48 -29.16
CA LEU A 18 -13.24 18.08 -29.36
C LEU A 18 -14.37 17.19 -28.83
N ALA A 19 -14.32 15.88 -29.11
CA ALA A 19 -15.28 14.92 -28.60
C ALA A 19 -15.30 14.91 -27.07
N TRP A 20 -14.12 14.90 -26.44
CA TRP A 20 -13.98 14.99 -24.98
C TRP A 20 -14.61 16.29 -24.43
N GLN A 21 -14.30 17.44 -25.04
CA GLN A 21 -14.86 18.74 -24.62
C GLN A 21 -16.38 18.73 -24.67
N GLN A 22 -16.97 18.22 -25.75
CA GLN A 22 -18.43 18.11 -25.89
C GLN A 22 -19.05 17.19 -24.84
N GLU A 23 -18.40 16.06 -24.59
CA GLU A 23 -18.88 15.07 -23.63
C GLU A 23 -18.88 15.59 -22.18
N VAL A 24 -17.85 16.35 -21.78
CA VAL A 24 -17.72 16.86 -20.41
C VAL A 24 -18.41 18.20 -20.17
N ALA A 25 -18.85 18.89 -21.21
CA ALA A 25 -19.44 20.23 -21.13
C ALA A 25 -20.62 20.31 -20.16
N VAL A 26 -21.49 19.30 -20.14
CA VAL A 26 -22.65 19.22 -19.23
C VAL A 26 -22.23 19.18 -17.74
N TYR A 27 -21.15 18.50 -17.43
CA TYR A 27 -20.63 18.41 -16.04
C TYR A 27 -19.95 19.70 -15.60
N ILE A 28 -19.23 20.35 -16.51
CA ILE A 28 -18.59 21.66 -16.28
C ILE A 28 -19.65 22.73 -16.02
N ASP A 29 -20.68 22.82 -16.87
CA ASP A 29 -21.79 23.77 -16.70
C ASP A 29 -22.53 23.55 -15.37
N ALA A 30 -22.83 22.29 -15.05
CA ALA A 30 -23.46 21.94 -13.76
C ALA A 30 -22.60 22.32 -12.55
N CYS A 31 -21.27 22.19 -12.64
CA CYS A 31 -20.34 22.60 -11.60
C CYS A 31 -20.29 24.12 -11.46
N GLN A 32 -20.21 24.86 -12.58
CA GLN A 32 -20.20 26.34 -12.59
C GLN A 32 -21.47 26.92 -11.96
N LYS A 33 -22.64 26.36 -12.27
CA LYS A 33 -23.92 26.74 -11.66
C LYS A 33 -23.90 26.56 -10.14
N ARG A 34 -23.32 25.45 -9.63
CA ARG A 34 -23.19 25.20 -8.17
C ARG A 34 -22.19 26.16 -7.51
N LEU A 35 -21.08 26.45 -8.18
CA LEU A 35 -20.08 27.40 -7.67
C LEU A 35 -20.64 28.81 -7.55
N ALA A 36 -21.64 29.20 -8.37
CA ALA A 36 -22.31 30.50 -8.30
C ALA A 36 -23.27 30.63 -7.11
N ILE A 37 -23.61 29.55 -6.40
CA ILE A 37 -24.46 29.57 -5.22
C ILE A 37 -23.68 30.19 -4.06
N SER A 38 -24.23 31.21 -3.41
CA SER A 38 -23.59 31.96 -2.32
C SER A 38 -23.30 31.09 -1.07
N LYS A 39 -24.15 30.09 -0.81
CA LYS A 39 -23.98 29.14 0.30
C LYS A 39 -24.17 27.71 -0.21
N GLN A 40 -23.08 27.04 -0.50
CA GLN A 40 -23.12 25.64 -0.93
C GLN A 40 -23.50 24.71 0.23
N THR A 41 -24.31 23.72 -0.10
CA THR A 41 -24.59 22.56 0.75
C THR A 41 -23.52 21.48 0.62
N ASP A 42 -23.47 20.51 1.54
CA ASP A 42 -22.58 19.36 1.40
C ASP A 42 -22.84 18.56 0.10
N ALA A 43 -24.08 18.56 -0.40
CA ALA A 43 -24.43 17.96 -1.68
C ALA A 43 -23.80 18.72 -2.87
N ASP A 44 -23.81 20.05 -2.82
CA ASP A 44 -23.15 20.88 -3.84
C ASP A 44 -21.65 20.67 -3.82
N ILE A 45 -21.04 20.67 -2.62
CA ILE A 45 -19.61 20.41 -2.43
C ILE A 45 -19.23 19.02 -2.97
N ALA A 46 -20.01 17.98 -2.66
CA ALA A 46 -19.77 16.64 -3.17
C ALA A 46 -19.80 16.60 -4.71
N SER A 47 -20.77 17.27 -5.32
CA SER A 47 -20.91 17.35 -6.78
C SER A 47 -19.76 18.13 -7.43
N ILE A 48 -19.31 19.23 -6.82
CA ILE A 48 -18.18 20.03 -7.30
C ILE A 48 -16.88 19.19 -7.24
N LEU A 49 -16.62 18.52 -6.12
CA LEU A 49 -15.42 17.72 -5.93
C LEU A 49 -15.37 16.49 -6.84
N SER A 50 -16.52 15.95 -7.27
CA SER A 50 -16.57 14.80 -8.18
C SER A 50 -16.24 15.17 -9.64
N LEU A 51 -16.14 16.45 -10.00
CA LEU A 51 -15.91 16.87 -11.37
C LEU A 51 -14.57 16.35 -11.92
N GLY A 52 -13.50 16.45 -11.17
CA GLY A 52 -12.16 16.01 -11.59
C GLY A 52 -12.15 14.56 -12.07
N GLU A 53 -12.81 13.66 -11.33
CA GLU A 53 -12.92 12.24 -11.69
C GLU A 53 -13.65 12.04 -13.03
N LYS A 54 -14.71 12.82 -13.30
CA LYS A 54 -15.46 12.75 -14.56
C LYS A 54 -14.63 13.23 -15.74
N LEU A 55 -13.90 14.34 -15.56
CA LEU A 55 -13.00 14.86 -16.59
C LEU A 55 -11.89 13.86 -16.91
N SER A 56 -11.29 13.26 -15.88
CA SER A 56 -10.22 12.26 -16.03
C SER A 56 -10.73 10.98 -16.70
N ALA A 57 -11.87 10.45 -16.26
CA ALA A 57 -12.41 9.20 -16.82
C ALA A 57 -12.80 9.35 -18.30
N ALA A 58 -13.43 10.45 -18.66
CA ALA A 58 -13.74 10.78 -20.06
C ALA A 58 -12.46 10.90 -20.90
N LEU A 59 -11.42 11.59 -20.39
CA LEU A 59 -10.15 11.78 -21.07
C LEU A 59 -9.44 10.44 -21.33
N ILE A 60 -9.35 9.59 -20.31
CA ILE A 60 -8.75 8.26 -20.41
C ILE A 60 -9.52 7.40 -21.41
N SER A 61 -10.84 7.45 -21.39
CA SER A 61 -11.67 6.72 -22.36
C SER A 61 -11.38 7.14 -23.79
N GLN A 62 -11.28 8.46 -24.06
CA GLN A 62 -10.94 8.97 -25.39
C GLN A 62 -9.51 8.59 -25.83
N ALA A 63 -8.55 8.56 -24.90
CA ALA A 63 -7.19 8.12 -25.18
C ALA A 63 -7.13 6.63 -25.54
N ILE A 64 -7.84 5.79 -24.81
CA ILE A 64 -7.93 4.34 -25.08
C ILE A 64 -8.62 4.08 -26.43
N GLN A 65 -9.67 4.83 -26.76
CA GLN A 65 -10.33 4.75 -28.07
C GLN A 65 -9.41 5.19 -29.19
N GLN A 66 -8.62 6.25 -28.99
CA GLN A 66 -7.61 6.70 -29.95
C GLN A 66 -6.54 5.63 -30.21
N ALA A 67 -6.20 4.82 -29.22
CA ALA A 67 -5.33 3.66 -29.35
C ALA A 67 -6.03 2.45 -30.05
N GLY A 68 -7.21 2.62 -30.61
CA GLY A 68 -7.93 1.60 -31.37
C GLY A 68 -8.65 0.56 -30.51
N LYS A 69 -8.81 0.78 -29.19
CA LYS A 69 -9.51 -0.13 -28.29
C LYS A 69 -10.97 0.26 -28.08
N ASN A 70 -11.85 -0.73 -27.97
CA ASN A 70 -13.25 -0.49 -27.64
C ASN A 70 -13.37 -0.10 -26.15
N CYS A 71 -13.64 1.15 -25.87
CA CYS A 71 -13.71 1.71 -24.54
C CYS A 71 -14.91 2.64 -24.37
N ASN A 72 -15.50 2.65 -23.19
CA ASN A 72 -16.45 3.64 -22.72
C ASN A 72 -16.10 4.06 -21.30
N TRP A 73 -16.78 5.07 -20.76
CA TRP A 73 -16.69 5.42 -19.35
C TRP A 73 -18.05 5.55 -18.71
N LEU A 74 -18.09 5.42 -17.39
CA LEU A 74 -19.29 5.49 -16.56
C LEU A 74 -19.03 6.30 -15.31
N CYS A 75 -20.04 7.05 -14.86
CA CYS A 75 -20.02 7.66 -13.53
C CYS A 75 -20.35 6.62 -12.46
N SER A 76 -19.50 6.51 -11.46
CA SER A 76 -19.73 5.64 -10.28
C SER A 76 -21.02 5.98 -9.52
N GLU A 77 -21.53 7.21 -9.63
CA GLU A 77 -22.82 7.61 -9.06
C GLU A 77 -24.00 6.79 -9.60
N GLY A 78 -23.88 6.28 -10.83
CA GLY A 78 -24.86 5.33 -11.40
C GLY A 78 -24.82 3.96 -10.76
N LEU A 79 -23.66 3.55 -10.27
CA LEU A 79 -23.34 2.17 -9.86
C LEU A 79 -23.27 1.99 -8.35
N ILE A 80 -22.60 2.91 -7.64
CA ILE A 80 -22.36 2.79 -6.20
C ILE A 80 -23.42 3.64 -5.46
N LYS A 81 -24.26 2.96 -4.68
CA LYS A 81 -25.31 3.59 -3.87
C LYS A 81 -24.87 3.71 -2.41
N THR A 82 -25.22 4.82 -1.78
CA THR A 82 -24.74 5.15 -0.44
C THR A 82 -25.84 5.63 0.50
N THR A 83 -25.49 5.62 1.78
CA THR A 83 -26.28 6.22 2.87
C THR A 83 -25.37 7.07 3.75
N GLY A 84 -25.97 7.94 4.57
CA GLY A 84 -25.25 8.78 5.52
C GLY A 84 -24.91 10.17 4.96
N SER A 85 -23.73 10.71 5.35
CA SER A 85 -23.34 12.07 4.98
C SER A 85 -22.90 12.17 3.52
N TYR A 86 -22.99 13.37 2.92
CA TYR A 86 -22.59 13.59 1.54
C TYR A 86 -21.08 13.49 1.32
N LEU A 87 -20.25 13.90 2.27
CA LEU A 87 -18.80 14.01 2.09
C LEU A 87 -18.02 12.78 2.58
N ASN A 88 -18.66 11.90 3.35
CA ASN A 88 -18.07 10.64 3.84
C ASN A 88 -19.16 9.60 4.02
N SER A 89 -19.70 9.13 2.92
CA SER A 89 -20.85 8.23 2.88
C SER A 89 -20.43 6.75 3.08
N ARG A 90 -21.43 5.92 3.39
CA ARG A 90 -21.28 4.48 3.51
C ARG A 90 -21.97 3.79 2.35
N VAL A 91 -21.32 2.79 1.78
CA VAL A 91 -21.89 2.01 0.67
C VAL A 91 -23.10 1.20 1.16
N ASN A 92 -24.19 1.30 0.41
CA ASN A 92 -25.35 0.42 0.54
C ASN A 92 -25.12 -0.79 -0.37
N ASN A 93 -24.63 -1.89 0.21
CA ASN A 93 -24.28 -3.08 -0.54
C ASN A 93 -25.46 -3.65 -1.35
N PHE A 94 -26.67 -3.63 -0.79
CA PHE A 94 -27.86 -4.18 -1.47
C PHE A 94 -28.23 -3.38 -2.72
N ALA A 95 -28.36 -2.06 -2.58
CA ALA A 95 -28.70 -1.18 -3.70
C ALA A 95 -27.56 -1.15 -4.74
N THR A 96 -26.31 -1.23 -4.32
CA THR A 96 -25.14 -1.30 -5.21
C THR A 96 -25.16 -2.62 -6.00
N ALA A 97 -25.42 -3.76 -5.35
CA ALA A 97 -25.50 -5.06 -6.03
C ALA A 97 -26.57 -5.07 -7.14
N GLN A 98 -27.72 -4.44 -6.93
CA GLN A 98 -28.77 -4.32 -7.95
C GLN A 98 -28.27 -3.56 -9.18
N CYS A 99 -27.58 -2.41 -9.00
CA CYS A 99 -27.03 -1.62 -10.10
C CYS A 99 -26.01 -2.44 -10.93
N PHE A 100 -25.15 -3.22 -10.27
CA PHE A 100 -24.18 -4.07 -10.96
C PHE A 100 -24.80 -5.29 -11.64
N THR A 101 -25.90 -5.83 -11.10
CA THR A 101 -26.65 -6.90 -11.78
C THR A 101 -27.21 -6.42 -13.10
N ASP A 102 -27.73 -5.20 -13.16
CA ASP A 102 -28.24 -4.60 -14.39
C ASP A 102 -27.12 -4.27 -15.36
N LEU A 103 -26.02 -3.69 -14.86
CA LEU A 103 -24.82 -3.41 -15.66
C LEU A 103 -24.28 -4.68 -16.35
N ASN A 104 -24.18 -5.79 -15.64
CA ASN A 104 -23.64 -7.04 -16.17
C ASN A 104 -24.50 -7.65 -17.29
N LYS A 105 -25.80 -7.30 -17.39
CA LYS A 105 -26.68 -7.69 -18.49
C LYS A 105 -26.39 -6.87 -19.75
N ASP A 106 -26.08 -5.57 -19.58
CA ASP A 106 -25.99 -4.61 -20.67
C ASP A 106 -24.60 -4.48 -21.27
N TYR A 107 -23.55 -4.89 -20.53
CA TYR A 107 -22.15 -4.71 -20.95
C TYR A 107 -21.46 -6.03 -21.26
N PRO A 108 -21.05 -6.26 -22.50
CA PRO A 108 -20.28 -7.45 -22.87
C PRO A 108 -18.88 -7.42 -22.24
N ARG A 109 -18.43 -8.56 -21.72
CA ARG A 109 -17.15 -8.76 -21.01
C ARG A 109 -15.88 -8.37 -21.78
N LEU A 110 -15.96 -8.09 -23.08
CA LEU A 110 -14.82 -7.76 -23.94
C LEU A 110 -14.58 -6.25 -24.11
N LYS A 111 -15.31 -5.42 -23.37
CA LYS A 111 -15.20 -3.97 -23.48
C LYS A 111 -14.42 -3.38 -22.29
N ILE A 112 -13.49 -2.49 -22.58
CA ILE A 112 -12.83 -1.69 -21.54
C ILE A 112 -13.82 -0.65 -21.03
N THR A 113 -14.05 -0.59 -19.74
CA THR A 113 -14.91 0.42 -19.13
C THR A 113 -14.12 1.20 -18.08
N VAL A 114 -13.97 2.49 -18.28
CA VAL A 114 -13.40 3.41 -17.30
C VAL A 114 -14.52 3.86 -16.36
N ILE A 115 -14.34 3.70 -15.05
CA ILE A 115 -15.34 4.09 -14.05
C ILE A 115 -14.72 5.16 -13.16
N THR A 116 -15.45 6.25 -12.90
CA THR A 116 -14.99 7.27 -11.94
C THR A 116 -14.80 6.65 -10.56
N GLY A 117 -13.75 7.05 -9.84
CA GLY A 117 -13.56 6.69 -8.44
C GLY A 117 -14.18 7.71 -7.48
N PHE A 118 -13.97 7.54 -6.17
CA PHE A 118 -14.22 8.52 -5.12
C PHE A 118 -15.67 8.95 -4.93
N SER A 119 -16.46 9.09 -6.00
CA SER A 119 -17.85 9.54 -5.98
C SER A 119 -18.84 8.37 -6.01
N ALA A 120 -20.06 8.64 -5.56
CA ALA A 120 -21.18 7.71 -5.51
C ALA A 120 -22.50 8.51 -5.48
N SER A 121 -23.66 7.87 -5.32
CA SER A 121 -24.90 8.60 -5.11
C SER A 121 -25.75 8.04 -3.97
N ASN A 122 -26.56 8.90 -3.36
CA ASN A 122 -27.59 8.48 -2.42
C ASN A 122 -28.83 7.95 -3.17
N GLN A 123 -29.84 7.49 -2.41
CA GLN A 123 -31.11 6.98 -2.98
C GLN A 123 -31.89 8.01 -3.80
N LYS A 124 -31.64 9.32 -3.58
CA LYS A 124 -32.26 10.40 -4.35
C LYS A 124 -31.48 10.75 -5.62
N GLY A 125 -30.42 10.02 -5.95
CA GLY A 125 -29.54 10.28 -7.10
C GLY A 125 -28.59 11.47 -6.91
N GLN A 126 -28.50 12.04 -5.70
CA GLN A 126 -27.58 13.14 -5.43
C GLN A 126 -26.16 12.59 -5.20
N THR A 127 -25.16 13.28 -5.74
CA THR A 127 -23.75 12.91 -5.57
C THR A 127 -23.33 12.88 -4.10
N THR A 128 -22.63 11.84 -3.73
CA THR A 128 -21.98 11.67 -2.43
C THR A 128 -20.53 11.27 -2.64
N LEU A 129 -19.70 11.45 -1.63
CA LEU A 129 -18.29 11.07 -1.65
C LEU A 129 -18.05 9.93 -0.67
N LEU A 130 -17.19 8.99 -1.04
CA LEU A 130 -16.82 7.85 -0.22
C LEU A 130 -15.74 8.17 0.83
N GLY A 131 -15.30 9.43 0.89
CA GLY A 131 -14.25 9.90 1.78
C GLY A 131 -12.92 10.13 1.04
N ARG A 132 -11.87 10.47 1.79
CA ARG A 132 -10.52 10.68 1.22
C ARG A 132 -9.92 9.36 0.74
N ASN A 133 -9.10 9.41 -0.31
CA ASN A 133 -8.40 8.26 -0.91
C ASN A 133 -9.36 7.10 -1.24
N ALA A 134 -10.57 7.44 -1.70
CA ALA A 134 -11.62 6.46 -1.91
C ALA A 134 -11.68 5.93 -3.36
N SER A 135 -10.76 6.30 -4.23
CA SER A 135 -10.66 5.72 -5.59
C SER A 135 -10.33 4.22 -5.49
N ASP A 136 -9.36 3.85 -4.64
CA ASP A 136 -9.02 2.45 -4.36
C ASP A 136 -10.19 1.68 -3.75
N TYR A 137 -10.94 2.34 -2.86
CA TYR A 137 -12.17 1.76 -2.29
C TYR A 137 -13.22 1.55 -3.37
N SER A 138 -13.38 2.49 -4.30
CA SER A 138 -14.28 2.34 -5.45
C SER A 138 -13.88 1.15 -6.32
N ALA A 139 -12.58 0.98 -6.60
CA ALA A 139 -12.06 -0.15 -7.35
C ALA A 139 -12.38 -1.50 -6.67
N ALA A 140 -12.18 -1.58 -5.35
CA ALA A 140 -12.51 -2.77 -4.56
C ALA A 140 -14.03 -3.09 -4.57
N ILE A 141 -14.88 -2.06 -4.51
CA ILE A 141 -16.34 -2.21 -4.62
C ILE A 141 -16.73 -2.72 -6.01
N VAL A 142 -16.20 -2.09 -7.05
CA VAL A 142 -16.46 -2.51 -8.44
C VAL A 142 -16.05 -3.96 -8.63
N ALA A 143 -14.85 -4.35 -8.24
CA ALA A 143 -14.36 -5.71 -8.34
C ALA A 143 -15.26 -6.72 -7.63
N LYS A 144 -15.69 -6.41 -6.40
CA LYS A 144 -16.59 -7.25 -5.63
C LYS A 144 -17.91 -7.54 -6.37
N PHE A 145 -18.53 -6.51 -6.93
CA PHE A 145 -19.87 -6.64 -7.53
C PHE A 145 -19.85 -7.06 -9.01
N THR A 146 -18.70 -6.92 -9.68
CA THR A 146 -18.50 -7.50 -11.02
C THR A 146 -18.01 -8.94 -10.98
N GLY A 147 -17.57 -9.45 -9.81
CA GLY A 147 -16.96 -10.78 -9.69
C GLY A 147 -15.62 -10.84 -10.40
N SER A 148 -14.80 -9.77 -10.32
CA SER A 148 -13.47 -9.73 -10.90
C SER A 148 -12.55 -10.76 -10.25
N GLU A 149 -11.51 -11.20 -10.94
CA GLU A 149 -10.49 -12.12 -10.40
C GLU A 149 -9.49 -11.40 -9.52
N SER A 150 -9.17 -10.14 -9.87
CA SER A 150 -8.18 -9.33 -9.17
C SER A 150 -8.49 -7.84 -9.23
N VAL A 151 -7.89 -7.11 -8.30
CA VAL A 151 -7.76 -5.64 -8.30
C VAL A 151 -6.28 -5.31 -8.32
N GLU A 152 -5.89 -4.41 -9.19
CA GLU A 152 -4.54 -3.87 -9.23
C GLU A 152 -4.58 -2.37 -8.96
N LEU A 153 -3.86 -1.92 -7.93
CA LEU A 153 -3.74 -0.52 -7.54
C LEU A 153 -2.34 -0.03 -7.87
N PHE A 154 -2.28 1.02 -8.68
CA PHE A 154 -1.04 1.69 -9.02
C PHE A 154 -0.84 2.90 -8.11
N GLY A 155 0.26 2.90 -7.35
CA GLY A 155 0.62 3.94 -6.41
C GLY A 155 2.00 4.55 -6.70
N ASP A 156 2.48 5.34 -5.74
CA ASP A 156 3.78 6.02 -5.81
C ASP A 156 4.93 5.13 -5.29
N THR A 157 4.63 3.93 -4.82
CA THR A 157 5.60 2.98 -4.27
C THR A 157 5.40 1.58 -4.84
N ALA A 158 6.50 0.83 -4.97
CA ALA A 158 6.51 -0.56 -5.44
C ALA A 158 5.92 -1.53 -4.39
N GLY A 159 4.64 -1.34 -4.05
CA GLY A 159 3.92 -2.15 -3.07
C GLY A 159 4.11 -1.69 -1.63
N ILE A 160 3.89 -2.61 -0.68
CA ILE A 160 4.05 -2.39 0.76
C ILE A 160 5.48 -2.72 1.16
N LEU A 161 6.14 -1.77 1.82
CA LEU A 161 7.50 -1.94 2.29
C LEU A 161 7.54 -2.49 3.73
N SER A 162 8.65 -3.13 4.09
CA SER A 162 8.86 -3.69 5.44
C SER A 162 8.96 -2.62 6.55
N ALA A 163 9.20 -1.37 6.18
CA ALA A 163 9.12 -0.17 7.02
C ALA A 163 8.91 1.06 6.14
N ASP A 164 8.67 2.20 6.77
CA ASP A 164 8.59 3.50 6.10
C ASP A 164 9.95 3.85 5.47
N PRO A 165 10.03 4.07 4.14
CA PRO A 165 11.29 4.34 3.44
C PRO A 165 11.94 5.66 3.86
N ASP A 166 11.17 6.63 4.34
CA ASP A 166 11.71 7.90 4.87
C ASP A 166 12.57 7.66 6.12
N TYR A 167 12.25 6.63 6.90
CA TYR A 167 13.02 6.25 8.08
C TYR A 167 14.01 5.13 7.81
N VAL A 168 13.68 4.20 6.91
CA VAL A 168 14.50 3.02 6.57
C VAL A 168 14.68 2.93 5.06
N PRO A 169 15.68 3.64 4.49
CA PRO A 169 15.91 3.66 3.03
C PRO A 169 16.15 2.28 2.39
N GLY A 170 16.56 1.30 3.20
CA GLY A 170 16.76 -0.11 2.77
C GLY A 170 15.56 -1.02 3.07
N ALA A 171 14.35 -0.47 3.27
CA ALA A 171 13.16 -1.27 3.46
C ALA A 171 12.85 -2.10 2.20
N ASN A 172 12.54 -3.39 2.38
CA ASN A 172 12.27 -4.31 1.30
C ASN A 172 10.76 -4.39 1.02
N THR A 173 10.39 -4.61 -0.23
CA THR A 173 9.00 -4.86 -0.60
C THR A 173 8.54 -6.20 -0.02
N ILE A 174 7.36 -6.18 0.60
CA ILE A 174 6.69 -7.38 1.09
C ILE A 174 5.92 -7.99 -0.08
N ALA A 175 6.44 -9.07 -0.65
CA ALA A 175 5.86 -9.66 -1.85
C ALA A 175 4.43 -10.19 -1.64
N LYS A 176 4.10 -10.71 -0.45
CA LYS A 176 2.80 -11.32 -0.16
C LYS A 176 2.29 -10.98 1.23
N LEU A 177 1.00 -10.62 1.33
CA LEU A 177 0.29 -10.38 2.60
C LEU A 177 -1.08 -11.06 2.59
N SER A 178 -1.52 -11.50 3.77
CA SER A 178 -2.92 -11.89 3.96
C SER A 178 -3.82 -10.63 4.02
N PHE A 179 -5.11 -10.76 3.68
CA PHE A 179 -6.09 -9.69 3.89
C PHE A 179 -6.18 -9.27 5.37
N TYR A 180 -5.96 -10.21 6.29
CA TYR A 180 -5.91 -9.89 7.71
C TYR A 180 -4.76 -8.96 8.04
N ASP A 181 -3.54 -9.25 7.57
CA ASP A 181 -2.36 -8.42 7.80
C ASP A 181 -2.46 -7.06 7.12
N ALA A 182 -2.94 -7.03 5.87
CA ALA A 182 -3.21 -5.80 5.13
C ALA A 182 -4.21 -4.90 5.88
N LEU A 183 -5.27 -5.46 6.45
CA LEU A 183 -6.24 -4.73 7.26
C LEU A 183 -5.63 -4.21 8.58
N GLN A 184 -4.77 -4.99 9.24
CA GLN A 184 -4.06 -4.55 10.45
C GLN A 184 -3.09 -3.40 10.12
N LEU A 185 -2.33 -3.52 9.04
CA LEU A 185 -1.46 -2.46 8.54
C LEU A 185 -2.26 -1.17 8.24
N ALA A 186 -3.35 -1.29 7.50
CA ALA A 186 -4.22 -0.17 7.17
C ALA A 186 -4.79 0.52 8.44
N LYS A 187 -5.14 -0.26 9.47
CA LYS A 187 -5.63 0.25 10.76
C LYS A 187 -4.53 0.84 11.64
N SER A 188 -3.26 0.52 11.40
CA SER A 188 -2.15 1.09 12.17
C SER A 188 -1.89 2.57 11.87
N GLY A 189 -2.49 3.11 10.80
CA GLY A 189 -2.36 4.52 10.43
C GLY A 189 -1.14 4.84 9.57
N SER A 190 -0.48 3.82 9.01
CA SER A 190 0.70 3.98 8.13
C SER A 190 0.44 4.79 6.84
N GLY A 191 -0.84 4.95 6.46
CA GLY A 191 -1.21 5.72 5.26
C GLY A 191 -1.02 4.98 3.92
N VAL A 192 -0.35 3.83 3.92
CA VAL A 192 -0.05 3.05 2.70
C VAL A 192 -1.32 2.45 2.09
N LEU A 193 -2.25 2.02 2.91
CA LEU A 193 -3.50 1.40 2.49
C LEU A 193 -4.64 1.88 3.41
N HIS A 194 -5.82 2.11 2.83
CA HIS A 194 -6.97 2.49 3.63
C HIS A 194 -7.79 1.24 4.03
N PRO A 195 -8.27 1.11 5.29
CA PRO A 195 -9.05 -0.06 5.71
C PRO A 195 -10.26 -0.36 4.81
N ARG A 196 -10.95 0.66 4.34
CA ARG A 196 -12.10 0.53 3.44
C ARG A 196 -11.75 -0.09 2.08
N THR A 197 -10.51 0.02 1.62
CA THR A 197 -10.05 -0.64 0.38
C THR A 197 -9.99 -2.15 0.53
N VAL A 198 -9.59 -2.61 1.71
CA VAL A 198 -9.41 -4.03 2.02
C VAL A 198 -10.74 -4.72 2.38
N GLU A 199 -11.58 -4.03 3.17
CA GLU A 199 -12.82 -4.59 3.74
C GLU A 199 -13.77 -5.26 2.71
N PRO A 200 -14.03 -4.69 1.51
CA PRO A 200 -14.91 -5.33 0.52
C PRO A 200 -14.42 -6.67 -0.01
N LEU A 201 -13.10 -6.90 0.01
CA LEU A 201 -12.45 -8.07 -0.57
C LEU A 201 -12.28 -9.22 0.42
N ILE A 202 -12.44 -8.95 1.72
CA ILE A 202 -12.36 -9.99 2.76
C ILE A 202 -13.46 -11.03 2.56
N GLY A 203 -13.07 -12.29 2.54
CA GLY A 203 -13.98 -13.41 2.32
C GLY A 203 -14.40 -13.62 0.85
N THR A 204 -13.75 -12.94 -0.09
CA THR A 204 -13.86 -13.20 -1.53
C THR A 204 -12.62 -13.95 -2.02
N THR A 205 -12.65 -14.43 -3.26
CA THR A 205 -11.50 -15.01 -3.97
C THR A 205 -10.70 -13.96 -4.74
N ILE A 206 -11.11 -12.70 -4.70
CA ILE A 206 -10.49 -11.60 -5.44
C ILE A 206 -9.17 -11.22 -4.77
N SER A 207 -8.08 -11.25 -5.52
CA SER A 207 -6.78 -10.78 -5.02
C SER A 207 -6.64 -9.26 -5.19
N LEU A 208 -5.78 -8.64 -4.36
CA LEU A 208 -5.43 -7.22 -4.46
C LEU A 208 -3.92 -7.11 -4.63
N THR A 209 -3.48 -6.44 -5.69
CA THR A 209 -2.07 -6.15 -5.93
C THR A 209 -1.83 -4.65 -5.82
N LEU A 210 -0.77 -4.28 -5.11
CA LEU A 210 -0.25 -2.90 -5.08
C LEU A 210 1.06 -2.89 -5.85
N SER A 211 1.19 -2.00 -6.82
CA SER A 211 2.37 -1.84 -7.68
C SER A 211 2.62 -0.38 -8.02
N ASP A 212 3.82 -0.10 -8.50
CA ASP A 212 4.20 1.14 -9.16
C ASP A 212 4.26 0.91 -10.68
N LEU A 213 4.10 2.00 -11.45
CA LEU A 213 4.24 1.97 -12.92
C LEU A 213 5.70 1.90 -13.40
N HIS A 214 6.67 2.19 -12.55
CA HIS A 214 8.07 2.43 -12.92
C HIS A 214 9.08 1.52 -12.23
N GLU A 215 8.70 0.82 -11.17
CA GLU A 215 9.61 0.00 -10.37
C GLU A 215 9.25 -1.48 -10.42
N ASP A 216 10.27 -2.33 -10.39
CA ASP A 216 10.12 -3.78 -10.28
C ASP A 216 9.80 -4.16 -8.82
N GLY A 217 8.52 -4.17 -8.49
CA GLY A 217 8.06 -4.61 -7.18
C GLY A 217 6.54 -4.51 -7.03
N SER A 218 5.98 -5.46 -6.33
CA SER A 218 4.55 -5.44 -6.02
C SER A 218 4.26 -6.22 -4.73
N THR A 219 3.16 -5.86 -4.08
CA THR A 219 2.61 -6.64 -2.96
C THR A 219 1.32 -7.30 -3.39
N TRP A 220 1.28 -8.61 -3.33
CA TRP A 220 0.09 -9.40 -3.60
C TRP A 220 -0.63 -9.75 -2.30
N ILE A 221 -1.91 -9.37 -2.19
CA ILE A 221 -2.76 -9.58 -1.01
C ILE A 221 -3.87 -10.54 -1.38
N CYS A 222 -3.98 -11.66 -0.67
CA CYS A 222 -5.00 -12.67 -0.93
C CYS A 222 -5.42 -13.43 0.34
N SER A 223 -6.43 -14.29 0.20
CA SER A 223 -6.97 -15.09 1.30
C SER A 223 -6.10 -16.31 1.66
N ASP A 224 -5.30 -16.81 0.71
CA ASP A 224 -4.64 -18.12 0.82
C ASP A 224 -3.32 -18.09 1.60
N ILE A 225 -2.95 -16.95 2.17
CA ILE A 225 -1.74 -16.81 2.98
C ILE A 225 -2.08 -17.14 4.43
N ALA A 226 -1.76 -18.37 4.84
CA ALA A 226 -2.01 -18.84 6.19
C ALA A 226 -1.05 -18.26 7.24
N GLN A 227 0.17 -17.87 6.84
CA GLN A 227 1.22 -17.44 7.74
C GLN A 227 1.98 -16.21 7.21
N ARG A 228 2.30 -15.28 8.10
CA ARG A 228 3.14 -14.13 7.81
C ARG A 228 4.60 -14.57 7.71
N VAL A 229 5.15 -14.52 6.50
CA VAL A 229 6.53 -14.96 6.22
C VAL A 229 7.56 -13.91 6.66
N GLN A 230 7.23 -12.63 6.52
CA GLN A 230 8.14 -11.51 6.76
C GLN A 230 7.56 -10.52 7.78
N SER A 231 8.39 -10.01 8.69
CA SER A 231 7.98 -8.94 9.61
C SER A 231 7.87 -7.60 8.89
N PHE A 232 7.04 -6.70 9.39
CA PHE A 232 6.97 -5.32 8.90
C PHE A 232 6.62 -4.34 10.02
N ILE A 233 6.96 -3.08 9.82
CA ILE A 233 6.81 -2.01 10.78
C ILE A 233 5.93 -0.90 10.19
N ALA A 234 4.90 -0.54 10.92
CA ALA A 234 4.04 0.60 10.61
C ALA A 234 4.27 1.72 11.64
N THR A 235 4.46 2.92 11.16
CA THR A 235 4.67 4.12 11.97
C THR A 235 3.47 5.05 11.89
N TRP A 236 3.18 5.75 12.98
CA TRP A 236 2.17 6.78 13.04
C TRP A 236 2.68 7.95 13.89
N SER A 237 2.48 9.18 13.42
CA SER A 237 2.83 10.39 14.17
C SER A 237 1.69 11.42 14.12
N PRO A 238 1.37 12.11 15.22
CA PRO A 238 0.28 13.07 15.28
C PRO A 238 0.45 14.31 14.37
N VAL A 239 1.65 14.52 13.83
CA VAL A 239 1.99 15.73 13.05
C VAL A 239 2.40 15.40 11.60
N ALA A 240 2.12 14.20 11.14
CA ALA A 240 2.60 13.70 9.84
C ALA A 240 2.06 14.45 8.60
N ASN A 241 1.16 15.40 8.69
CA ASN A 241 0.91 16.38 7.63
C ASN A 241 -0.11 17.45 8.07
N PRO A 242 0.27 18.75 8.18
CA PRO A 242 -0.68 19.83 8.46
C PRO A 242 -1.77 19.98 7.38
N GLN A 243 -1.52 19.50 6.16
CA GLN A 243 -2.48 19.51 5.06
C GLN A 243 -3.46 18.32 5.11
N LEU A 244 -3.17 17.27 5.86
CA LEU A 244 -4.06 16.17 6.17
C LEU A 244 -4.80 16.48 7.47
N SER A 245 -5.82 17.29 7.40
CA SER A 245 -6.58 17.77 8.58
C SER A 245 -7.35 16.71 9.37
N LYS A 246 -7.16 15.41 9.08
CA LYS A 246 -7.64 14.30 9.93
C LYS A 246 -6.63 13.16 9.85
N THR A 247 -5.82 13.02 10.89
CA THR A 247 -5.04 11.80 11.14
C THR A 247 -5.89 10.55 10.97
N PRO A 248 -5.36 9.49 10.34
CA PRO A 248 -6.07 8.21 10.27
C PRO A 248 -6.55 7.81 11.67
N ALA A 249 -7.77 7.30 11.78
CA ALA A 249 -8.32 6.90 13.07
C ALA A 249 -7.46 5.77 13.65
N LEU A 250 -6.75 6.07 14.72
CA LEU A 250 -6.00 5.08 15.47
C LEU A 250 -6.89 3.90 15.90
N PRO A 251 -6.34 2.69 15.91
CA PRO A 251 -6.98 1.54 16.55
C PRO A 251 -7.47 1.91 17.95
N THR A 252 -8.64 1.45 18.34
CA THR A 252 -9.29 1.82 19.61
C THR A 252 -8.39 1.59 20.81
N HIS A 253 -7.57 0.52 20.79
CA HIS A 253 -6.63 0.18 21.85
C HIS A 253 -5.41 1.13 21.93
N LEU A 254 -5.02 1.77 20.83
CA LEU A 254 -3.93 2.76 20.78
C LEU A 254 -4.42 4.19 21.06
N LYS A 255 -5.70 4.47 20.94
CA LYS A 255 -6.29 5.78 21.29
C LYS A 255 -6.03 6.17 22.73
N ARG A 256 -6.05 5.19 23.65
CA ARG A 256 -5.75 5.41 25.07
C ARG A 256 -4.33 5.93 25.29
N TRP A 257 -3.38 5.43 24.50
CA TRP A 257 -1.98 5.88 24.58
C TRP A 257 -1.81 7.31 24.04
N GLN A 258 -2.49 7.62 22.95
CA GLN A 258 -2.50 8.98 22.41
C GLN A 258 -3.05 10.00 23.40
N ASN A 259 -4.11 9.65 24.13
CA ASN A 259 -4.69 10.53 25.15
C ASN A 259 -3.71 10.78 26.32
N ASN A 260 -2.90 9.79 26.67
CA ASN A 260 -1.93 9.91 27.78
C ASN A 260 -0.62 10.60 27.35
N ALA A 261 -0.27 10.56 26.06
CA ALA A 261 0.93 11.16 25.50
C ALA A 261 0.66 11.71 24.09
N PRO A 262 -0.02 12.87 23.97
CA PRO A 262 -0.49 13.40 22.69
C PRO A 262 0.64 13.77 21.71
N GLN A 263 1.86 13.96 22.20
CA GLN A 263 3.06 14.23 21.39
C GLN A 263 3.84 12.97 21.01
N ALA A 264 3.44 11.81 21.51
CA ALA A 264 4.14 10.56 21.23
C ALA A 264 3.78 10.00 19.84
N SER A 265 4.77 9.40 19.19
CA SER A 265 4.59 8.60 18.01
C SER A 265 4.33 7.14 18.37
N LEU A 266 3.61 6.43 17.51
CA LEU A 266 3.28 5.03 17.70
C LEU A 266 3.99 4.19 16.64
N ILE A 267 4.50 3.04 17.06
CA ILE A 267 5.11 2.05 16.18
C ILE A 267 4.41 0.73 16.39
N SER A 268 3.90 0.14 15.33
CA SER A 268 3.33 -1.20 15.32
C SER A 268 4.27 -2.14 14.55
N VAL A 269 4.74 -3.18 15.21
CA VAL A 269 5.65 -4.18 14.66
C VAL A 269 4.87 -5.47 14.47
N PHE A 270 4.71 -5.90 13.25
CA PHE A 270 4.04 -7.14 12.88
C PHE A 270 5.10 -8.21 12.65
N LEU A 271 5.08 -9.26 13.47
CA LEU A 271 6.14 -10.27 13.48
C LEU A 271 5.85 -11.41 12.51
N ALA A 272 6.87 -11.88 11.82
CA ALA A 272 6.81 -13.13 11.06
C ALA A 272 6.40 -14.31 11.97
N GLU A 273 5.76 -15.33 11.36
CA GLU A 273 5.13 -16.42 12.13
C GLU A 273 6.13 -17.25 12.93
N HIS A 274 7.34 -17.38 12.48
CA HIS A 274 8.40 -18.13 13.16
C HIS A 274 9.01 -17.40 14.37
N LEU A 275 8.74 -16.09 14.54
CA LEU A 275 9.31 -15.28 15.62
C LEU A 275 8.45 -15.36 16.89
N ASP A 276 9.09 -15.46 18.05
CA ASP A 276 8.43 -15.37 19.35
C ASP A 276 8.26 -13.91 19.79
N ALA A 277 7.00 -13.50 20.01
CA ALA A 277 6.67 -12.12 20.33
C ALA A 277 7.28 -11.64 21.66
N LYS A 278 7.41 -12.51 22.66
CA LYS A 278 7.99 -12.15 23.97
C LYS A 278 9.50 -11.97 23.86
N VAL A 279 10.15 -12.84 23.09
CA VAL A 279 11.59 -12.73 22.83
C VAL A 279 11.88 -11.46 22.05
N CYS A 280 11.13 -11.20 20.95
CA CYS A 280 11.28 -9.97 20.18
C CYS A 280 11.04 -8.71 21.00
N LEU A 281 9.98 -8.69 21.82
CA LEU A 281 9.70 -7.56 22.72
C LEU A 281 10.88 -7.29 23.65
N LYS A 282 11.38 -8.32 24.34
CA LYS A 282 12.52 -8.21 25.25
C LYS A 282 13.76 -7.68 24.52
N THR A 283 14.05 -8.24 23.34
CA THR A 283 15.20 -7.82 22.53
C THR A 283 15.10 -6.36 22.12
N LEU A 284 13.92 -5.92 21.61
CA LEU A 284 13.72 -4.54 21.19
C LEU A 284 13.83 -3.55 22.35
N LEU A 285 13.32 -3.90 23.53
CA LEU A 285 13.46 -3.07 24.73
C LEU A 285 14.92 -2.96 25.18
N GLN A 286 15.68 -4.06 25.19
CA GLN A 286 17.10 -4.04 25.51
C GLN A 286 17.93 -3.22 24.51
N LEU A 287 17.59 -3.30 23.22
CA LEU A 287 18.25 -2.51 22.19
C LEU A 287 17.90 -1.03 22.30
N ALA A 288 16.66 -0.70 22.65
CA ALA A 288 16.23 0.68 22.90
C ALA A 288 16.99 1.28 24.09
N GLU A 289 17.10 0.53 25.20
CA GLU A 289 17.86 0.94 26.38
C GLU A 289 19.34 1.21 26.05
N LYS A 290 20.00 0.29 25.34
CA LYS A 290 21.39 0.47 24.89
C LYS A 290 21.58 1.67 23.93
N ALA A 291 20.56 1.99 23.15
CA ALA A 291 20.56 3.14 22.25
C ALA A 291 20.07 4.43 22.92
N GLU A 292 19.81 4.40 24.23
CA GLU A 292 19.27 5.53 25.00
C GLU A 292 17.95 6.08 24.44
N ILE A 293 17.11 5.19 23.87
CA ILE A 293 15.79 5.52 23.36
C ILE A 293 14.74 5.27 24.44
N THR A 294 13.98 6.31 24.78
CA THR A 294 12.92 6.21 25.80
C THR A 294 11.65 5.62 25.23
N VAL A 295 11.32 4.39 25.62
CA VAL A 295 10.04 3.76 25.34
C VAL A 295 9.03 4.16 26.42
N LEU A 296 8.03 4.97 26.06
CA LEU A 296 7.03 5.49 26.99
C LEU A 296 6.03 4.40 27.41
N GLN A 297 5.56 3.62 26.44
CA GLN A 297 4.64 2.50 26.66
C GLN A 297 4.90 1.41 25.62
N HIS A 298 4.61 0.18 25.99
CA HIS A 298 4.67 -0.95 25.05
C HIS A 298 3.62 -2.02 25.40
N THR A 299 3.24 -2.81 24.41
CA THR A 299 2.37 -3.98 24.60
C THR A 299 2.59 -5.00 23.48
N HIS A 300 2.10 -6.23 23.70
CA HIS A 300 2.04 -7.22 22.63
C HIS A 300 0.60 -7.71 22.44
N PHE A 301 0.25 -7.99 21.19
CA PHE A 301 -1.05 -8.52 20.80
C PHE A 301 -0.88 -9.95 20.27
N SER A 302 -1.14 -10.93 21.13
CA SER A 302 -0.91 -12.34 20.81
C SER A 302 -1.70 -12.82 19.57
N LYS A 303 -2.97 -12.40 19.44
CA LYS A 303 -3.82 -12.77 18.30
C LYS A 303 -3.32 -12.21 16.95
N GLN A 304 -2.74 -11.00 16.97
CA GLN A 304 -2.23 -10.34 15.77
C GLN A 304 -0.74 -10.63 15.53
N LYS A 305 -0.10 -11.29 16.50
CA LYS A 305 1.34 -11.50 16.50
C LYS A 305 2.10 -10.20 16.24
N SER A 306 1.75 -9.17 17.00
CA SER A 306 2.30 -7.82 16.84
C SER A 306 2.69 -7.20 18.17
N LEU A 307 3.64 -6.28 18.09
CA LEU A 307 4.10 -5.45 19.21
C LEU A 307 3.69 -4.00 18.90
N ALA A 308 3.41 -3.23 19.95
CA ALA A 308 3.19 -1.80 19.80
C ALA A 308 4.03 -1.04 20.81
N PHE A 309 4.58 0.08 20.37
CA PHE A 309 5.41 0.97 21.15
C PHE A 309 4.92 2.41 21.02
N SER A 310 4.94 3.14 22.14
CA SER A 310 4.78 4.59 22.19
C SER A 310 6.12 5.19 22.56
N ILE A 311 6.63 6.09 21.74
CA ILE A 311 7.95 6.71 21.91
C ILE A 311 7.89 8.21 21.66
N ALA A 312 8.91 8.95 22.12
CA ALA A 312 9.03 10.36 21.83
C ALA A 312 9.19 10.58 20.31
N ARG A 313 8.53 11.62 19.76
CA ARG A 313 8.51 11.86 18.32
C ARG A 313 9.90 11.98 17.69
N HIS A 314 10.83 12.65 18.36
CA HIS A 314 12.18 12.85 17.84
C HIS A 314 13.01 11.56 17.78
N GLU A 315 12.56 10.49 18.44
CA GLU A 315 13.21 9.18 18.43
C GLU A 315 12.56 8.17 17.47
N LEU A 316 11.47 8.58 16.78
CA LEU A 316 10.72 7.70 15.89
C LEU A 316 11.59 7.04 14.82
N GLU A 317 12.40 7.82 14.13
CA GLU A 317 13.32 7.32 13.10
C GLU A 317 14.35 6.36 13.68
N ARG A 318 15.00 6.74 14.79
CA ARG A 318 16.04 5.92 15.43
C ARG A 318 15.48 4.56 15.87
N PHE A 319 14.32 4.56 16.53
CA PHE A 319 13.69 3.32 16.98
C PHE A 319 13.20 2.48 15.80
N THR A 320 12.64 3.08 14.74
CA THR A 320 12.18 2.36 13.56
C THR A 320 13.35 1.64 12.86
N ARG A 321 14.49 2.32 12.68
CA ARG A 321 15.71 1.72 12.14
C ARG A 321 16.24 0.57 13.01
N LEU A 322 16.28 0.77 14.31
CA LEU A 322 16.72 -0.23 15.28
C LEU A 322 15.82 -1.47 15.23
N ALA A 323 14.50 -1.28 15.27
CA ALA A 323 13.54 -2.36 15.22
C ALA A 323 13.60 -3.10 13.88
N HIS A 324 13.72 -2.37 12.76
CA HIS A 324 13.86 -2.96 11.44
C HIS A 324 15.13 -3.81 11.32
N SER A 325 16.28 -3.28 11.75
CA SER A 325 17.56 -4.01 11.72
C SER A 325 17.55 -5.27 12.60
N ALA A 326 16.81 -5.24 13.71
CA ALA A 326 16.69 -6.39 14.60
C ALA A 326 15.77 -7.50 14.04
N LEU A 327 14.76 -7.12 13.26
CA LEU A 327 13.75 -8.05 12.73
C LEU A 327 14.03 -8.48 11.29
N HIS A 328 14.74 -7.64 10.56
CA HIS A 328 15.30 -7.91 9.25
C HIS A 328 16.81 -7.80 9.40
N PRO A 329 17.47 -8.77 10.04
CA PRO A 329 18.91 -8.82 9.93
C PRO A 329 19.18 -8.72 8.44
N LEU A 330 19.80 -7.62 8.02
CA LEU A 330 20.28 -7.46 6.65
C LEU A 330 20.86 -8.81 6.32
N HIS A 331 20.53 -9.39 5.16
CA HIS A 331 21.32 -10.49 4.65
C HIS A 331 22.74 -9.96 4.60
N GLN A 332 23.46 -10.07 5.72
CA GLN A 332 24.85 -9.67 5.77
C GLN A 332 25.55 -10.66 4.88
N GLU A 333 25.59 -10.32 3.60
CA GLU A 333 26.49 -10.98 2.69
C GLU A 333 27.91 -10.67 3.18
N THR A 334 28.42 -11.53 4.03
CA THR A 334 29.80 -11.43 4.48
C THR A 334 30.68 -11.94 3.36
N ALA A 335 31.35 -11.01 2.67
CA ALA A 335 32.32 -11.35 1.66
C ALA A 335 33.56 -11.96 2.33
N VAL A 336 33.86 -13.20 2.00
CA VAL A 336 35.00 -13.95 2.56
C VAL A 336 36.05 -14.22 1.48
N ALA A 337 37.27 -13.76 1.72
CA ALA A 337 38.44 -14.14 0.93
C ALA A 337 39.27 -15.16 1.71
N ILE A 338 39.58 -16.30 1.11
CA ILE A 338 40.37 -17.37 1.74
C ILE A 338 41.79 -17.30 1.26
N ILE A 339 42.72 -16.91 2.12
CA ILE A 339 44.13 -16.84 1.86
C ILE A 339 44.81 -18.15 2.31
N GLY A 340 45.61 -18.77 1.44
CA GLY A 340 46.25 -20.06 1.73
C GLY A 340 45.29 -21.25 1.52
N ALA A 341 44.32 -21.13 0.62
CA ALA A 341 43.32 -22.17 0.35
C ALA A 341 43.86 -23.50 -0.12
N SER A 342 45.08 -23.55 -0.64
CA SER A 342 45.78 -24.80 -1.06
C SER A 342 46.36 -25.59 0.13
N GLY A 343 46.55 -24.97 1.29
CA GLY A 343 47.05 -25.62 2.50
C GLY A 343 45.99 -26.49 3.21
N LYS A 344 46.44 -27.34 4.14
CA LYS A 344 45.54 -28.22 4.91
C LYS A 344 44.44 -27.46 5.62
N VAL A 345 44.77 -26.37 6.31
CA VAL A 345 43.82 -25.52 7.03
C VAL A 345 42.88 -24.83 6.07
N GLY A 346 43.39 -24.15 5.04
CA GLY A 346 42.58 -23.42 4.06
C GLY A 346 41.56 -24.31 3.33
N ARG A 347 41.92 -25.53 2.95
CA ARG A 347 40.99 -26.51 2.35
C ARG A 347 39.89 -26.90 3.33
N LYS A 348 40.23 -27.16 4.60
CA LYS A 348 39.25 -27.54 5.60
C LYS A 348 38.29 -26.36 5.93
N THR A 349 38.84 -25.15 6.03
CA THR A 349 38.02 -23.91 6.19
C THR A 349 37.06 -23.74 5.02
N LEU A 350 37.54 -23.91 3.77
CA LEU A 350 36.67 -23.81 2.59
C LEU A 350 35.56 -24.86 2.61
N GLN A 351 35.86 -26.11 2.96
CA GLN A 351 34.88 -27.17 3.09
C GLN A 351 33.82 -26.84 4.16
N LEU A 352 34.23 -26.37 5.34
CA LEU A 352 33.33 -26.00 6.42
C LEU A 352 32.46 -24.83 6.03
N LEU A 353 33.01 -23.77 5.42
CA LEU A 353 32.21 -22.63 4.96
C LEU A 353 31.15 -23.03 3.93
N LEU A 354 31.49 -23.95 3.00
CA LEU A 354 30.55 -24.45 2.01
C LEU A 354 29.49 -25.38 2.61
N SER A 355 29.83 -26.22 3.60
CA SER A 355 28.86 -27.11 4.25
C SER A 355 27.93 -26.38 5.21
N GLU A 356 28.46 -25.42 5.97
CA GLU A 356 27.70 -24.71 7.02
C GLU A 356 27.01 -23.42 6.55
N SER A 357 27.28 -22.96 5.32
CA SER A 357 26.69 -21.71 4.81
C SER A 357 25.17 -21.69 4.87
N LYS A 358 24.50 -22.82 4.62
CA LYS A 358 23.05 -22.95 4.71
C LYS A 358 22.56 -22.91 6.16
N ASN A 359 23.28 -23.49 7.10
CA ASN A 359 22.94 -23.50 8.53
C ASN A 359 23.14 -22.10 9.12
N LEU A 360 24.23 -21.42 8.78
CA LEU A 360 24.49 -20.04 9.21
C LEU A 360 23.42 -19.07 8.69
N TYR A 361 22.94 -19.29 7.46
CA TYR A 361 21.82 -18.53 6.92
C TYR A 361 20.52 -18.78 7.69
N ALA A 362 20.23 -20.07 7.97
CA ALA A 362 19.01 -20.44 8.70
C ALA A 362 19.01 -19.97 10.16
N GLU A 363 20.18 -20.01 10.83
CA GLU A 363 20.31 -19.67 12.25
C GLU A 363 20.43 -18.15 12.48
N ASN A 364 21.18 -17.44 11.65
CA ASN A 364 21.59 -16.06 11.92
C ASN A 364 21.27 -15.07 10.78
N GLY A 365 20.65 -15.52 9.67
CA GLY A 365 20.41 -14.68 8.49
C GLY A 365 21.71 -14.25 7.77
N THR A 366 22.87 -14.84 8.12
CA THR A 366 24.17 -14.45 7.55
C THR A 366 24.46 -15.27 6.30
N GLN A 367 24.48 -14.62 5.14
CA GLN A 367 24.91 -15.24 3.89
C GLN A 367 26.41 -15.06 3.71
N LEU A 368 27.17 -16.16 3.76
CA LEU A 368 28.60 -16.13 3.47
C LEU A 368 28.82 -16.25 1.97
N ARG A 369 29.49 -15.27 1.39
CA ARG A 369 29.89 -15.29 -0.01
C ARG A 369 31.41 -15.37 -0.14
N ILE A 370 31.93 -16.46 -0.72
CA ILE A 370 33.33 -16.56 -1.04
C ILE A 370 33.59 -15.71 -2.28
N VAL A 371 34.32 -14.61 -2.12
CA VAL A 371 34.65 -13.66 -3.20
C VAL A 371 36.00 -13.92 -3.85
N ALA A 372 36.92 -14.51 -3.10
CA ALA A 372 38.24 -14.86 -3.61
C ALA A 372 38.84 -16.06 -2.87
N ILE A 373 39.57 -16.85 -3.60
CA ILE A 373 40.37 -17.95 -3.07
C ILE A 373 41.80 -17.75 -3.60
N CYS A 374 42.79 -17.67 -2.70
CA CYS A 374 44.16 -17.43 -3.13
C CYS A 374 45.18 -18.30 -2.40
N ASN A 375 46.33 -18.46 -3.06
CA ASN A 375 47.55 -19.03 -2.49
C ASN A 375 48.72 -18.06 -2.76
N SER A 376 49.95 -18.51 -2.47
CA SER A 376 51.16 -17.70 -2.64
C SER A 376 51.46 -17.30 -4.11
N LYS A 377 50.78 -17.92 -5.09
CA LYS A 377 51.07 -17.74 -6.52
C LYS A 377 49.86 -17.27 -7.33
N ASN A 378 48.65 -17.62 -6.93
CA ASN A 378 47.45 -17.40 -7.74
C ASN A 378 46.28 -16.88 -6.90
N ILE A 379 45.39 -16.09 -7.52
CA ILE A 379 44.12 -15.65 -7.01
C ILE A 379 43.01 -16.09 -7.97
N LEU A 380 41.99 -16.77 -7.45
CA LEU A 380 40.77 -17.07 -8.15
C LEU A 380 39.65 -16.14 -7.60
N TRP A 381 39.12 -15.30 -8.45
CA TRP A 381 37.97 -14.44 -8.14
C TRP A 381 36.68 -15.21 -8.44
N CYS A 382 35.78 -15.30 -7.45
CA CYS A 382 34.47 -15.92 -7.61
C CYS A 382 33.48 -14.85 -8.15
N LYS A 383 33.06 -15.00 -9.42
CA LYS A 383 32.04 -14.10 -10.02
C LYS A 383 30.69 -14.30 -9.36
N ARG A 384 29.92 -13.21 -9.23
CA ARG A 384 28.50 -13.28 -8.86
C ARG A 384 27.79 -14.11 -9.94
N ARG A 385 27.04 -15.15 -9.56
CA ARG A 385 26.11 -15.78 -10.52
C ARG A 385 24.97 -14.82 -10.76
N GLU A 386 24.65 -14.52 -12.02
CA GLU A 386 23.52 -13.68 -12.44
C GLU A 386 22.13 -14.32 -12.20
N THR A 387 22.05 -15.38 -11.40
CA THR A 387 20.82 -16.19 -11.24
C THR A 387 20.23 -16.16 -9.85
N ASP A 388 20.60 -15.19 -9.01
CA ASP A 388 19.91 -14.95 -7.72
C ASP A 388 19.24 -13.57 -7.76
N VAL A 389 18.16 -13.50 -8.56
CA VAL A 389 17.13 -12.47 -8.51
C VAL A 389 15.85 -13.14 -8.03
#